data_3d02ec320f645354cf0bd80709813da0
#
_entry.id   3d02ec320f645354cf0bd80709813da0
#
_cell.length_a   1.000
_cell.length_b   1.000
_cell.length_c   1.000
_cell.angle_alpha   90.00
_cell.angle_beta   90.00
_cell.angle_gamma   90.00
#
_symmetry.space_group_name_H-M   'P 1'
#
loop_
_entity.id
_entity.type
_entity.pdbx_description
1 polymer ?
#
loop_
_entity_poly.entity_id
_entity_poly.type
_entity_poly.pdbx_seq_one_letter_code
_entity_poly.pdbx_strand_id
1 'polypeptide(L)'
;MGAFALVVVMPLAELWHRPERPALAPTAAAAQTVPEDFPLIDSVLARRAPELGITLRRQVGFAIAEEARAAGFDPLLILAIIDVESDFEEDAVSNKGARGFMQMKPSTLYFLAQRTGLRLSRQEVASDPALCVRLGIRYLSWLSERFGNLDLALMAYNAGPARIRQAMRAGALDVFRRYPALVRRDFRRFRAGVGLGGDWALARRDPARDAL
;
A
#
# COMPACT_ATOMS: atom_id res chain seq x y z
N MET A 1 46.76 7.73 -9.66
CA MET A 1 45.91 8.74 -8.98
C MET A 1 44.47 8.30 -9.13
N GLY A 2 43.93 7.60 -8.13
CA GLY A 2 42.58 7.06 -8.16
C GLY A 2 41.60 8.06 -7.55
N ALA A 3 40.60 8.47 -8.31
CA ALA A 3 39.51 9.29 -7.82
C ALA A 3 38.53 8.40 -7.06
N PHE A 4 38.52 8.52 -5.74
CA PHE A 4 37.47 7.96 -4.89
C PHE A 4 36.19 8.76 -5.11
N ALA A 5 35.19 8.12 -5.78
CA ALA A 5 33.85 8.66 -5.84
C ALA A 5 33.21 8.55 -4.46
N LEU A 6 33.07 9.69 -3.78
CA LEU A 6 32.35 9.81 -2.51
C LEU A 6 30.87 9.53 -2.78
N VAL A 7 30.40 8.34 -2.43
CA VAL A 7 28.96 8.03 -2.42
C VAL A 7 28.36 8.76 -1.23
N VAL A 8 27.82 9.95 -1.48
CA VAL A 8 27.03 10.69 -0.49
C VAL A 8 25.72 9.92 -0.30
N VAL A 9 25.68 9.11 0.73
CA VAL A 9 24.44 8.54 1.28
C VAL A 9 23.70 9.70 1.94
N MET A 10 22.86 10.40 1.18
CA MET A 10 21.97 11.39 1.77
C MET A 10 21.04 10.69 2.78
N PRO A 11 20.99 11.14 4.04
CA PRO A 11 20.06 10.59 5.02
C PRO A 11 18.63 10.80 4.53
N LEU A 12 17.79 9.79 4.68
CA LEU A 12 16.35 9.80 4.33
C LEU A 12 15.57 10.98 4.95
N ALA A 13 16.16 11.65 5.93
CA ALA A 13 15.59 12.78 6.65
C ALA A 13 15.39 14.05 5.80
N GLU A 14 16.22 14.30 4.78
CA GLU A 14 16.13 15.55 3.99
C GLU A 14 15.05 15.52 2.88
N LEU A 15 14.43 14.38 2.64
CA LEU A 15 13.47 14.20 1.55
C LEU A 15 12.02 14.62 1.89
N TRP A 16 11.74 15.05 3.13
CA TRP A 16 10.40 15.17 3.66
C TRP A 16 9.99 16.57 4.15
N HIS A 17 10.63 17.63 3.75
CA HIS A 17 10.20 18.99 4.12
C HIS A 17 8.93 19.37 3.35
N ARG A 18 7.78 19.15 3.99
CA ARG A 18 6.51 19.78 3.68
C ARG A 18 5.73 20.08 4.97
N PRO A 19 4.92 21.17 5.01
CA PRO A 19 4.18 21.58 6.20
C PRO A 19 3.25 20.47 6.70
N GLU A 20 3.18 20.37 8.01
CA GLU A 20 2.47 19.35 8.77
C GLU A 20 1.00 19.21 8.32
N ARG A 21 0.65 18.03 7.81
CA ARG A 21 -0.76 17.61 7.85
C ARG A 21 -1.11 17.38 9.33
N PRO A 22 -2.27 17.85 9.80
CA PRO A 22 -2.64 17.76 11.20
C PRO A 22 -2.54 16.30 11.69
N ALA A 23 -1.98 16.14 12.90
CA ALA A 23 -1.91 14.89 13.60
C ALA A 23 -3.30 14.23 13.64
N LEU A 24 -3.34 12.91 13.54
CA LEU A 24 -4.54 12.14 13.83
C LEU A 24 -4.89 12.34 15.31
N ALA A 25 -5.69 13.37 15.61
CA ALA A 25 -6.37 13.45 16.90
C ALA A 25 -7.33 12.25 16.97
N PRO A 26 -7.46 11.57 18.13
CA PRO A 26 -8.55 10.64 18.36
C PRO A 26 -9.84 11.47 18.32
N THR A 27 -10.53 11.45 17.21
CA THR A 27 -11.81 12.14 17.06
C THR A 27 -12.80 11.41 17.94
N ALA A 28 -13.25 12.11 18.99
CA ALA A 28 -14.42 11.71 19.77
C ALA A 28 -15.53 11.27 18.80
N ALA A 29 -16.30 10.25 19.19
CA ALA A 29 -17.36 9.59 18.45
C ALA A 29 -18.40 10.58 17.87
N ALA A 30 -18.03 11.33 16.86
CA ALA A 30 -18.96 11.84 15.88
C ALA A 30 -19.45 10.63 15.10
N ALA A 31 -20.74 10.48 14.90
CA ALA A 31 -21.32 9.45 14.06
C ALA A 31 -20.57 9.46 12.72
N GLN A 32 -19.65 8.51 12.55
CA GLN A 32 -18.83 8.45 11.36
C GLN A 32 -19.77 8.11 10.21
N THR A 33 -20.05 9.07 9.36
CA THR A 33 -20.79 8.80 8.12
C THR A 33 -20.04 7.73 7.36
N VAL A 34 -20.73 6.62 7.07
CA VAL A 34 -20.14 5.52 6.33
C VAL A 34 -19.68 6.04 4.97
N PRO A 35 -18.40 5.89 4.60
CA PRO A 35 -17.91 6.35 3.32
C PRO A 35 -18.70 5.71 2.18
N GLU A 36 -18.96 6.45 1.09
CA GLU A 36 -19.74 5.98 -0.04
C GLU A 36 -19.20 4.68 -0.64
N ASP A 37 -17.88 4.56 -0.75
CA ASP A 37 -17.20 3.38 -1.29
C ASP A 37 -17.11 2.19 -0.31
N PHE A 38 -17.49 2.39 0.97
CA PHE A 38 -17.33 1.35 1.99
C PHE A 38 -18.11 0.07 1.68
N PRO A 39 -19.40 0.11 1.23
CA PRO A 39 -20.15 -1.12 0.92
C PRO A 39 -19.47 -1.98 -0.15
N LEU A 40 -18.87 -1.33 -1.15
CA LEU A 40 -18.11 -1.99 -2.19
C LEU A 40 -16.85 -2.66 -1.64
N ILE A 41 -16.05 -1.91 -0.88
CA ILE A 41 -14.83 -2.40 -0.24
C ILE A 41 -15.16 -3.58 0.69
N ASP A 42 -16.16 -3.44 1.57
CA ASP A 42 -16.58 -4.49 2.50
C ASP A 42 -17.03 -5.76 1.76
N SER A 43 -17.75 -5.62 0.65
CA SER A 43 -18.17 -6.75 -0.18
C SER A 43 -16.99 -7.51 -0.79
N VAL A 44 -15.94 -6.80 -1.20
CA VAL A 44 -14.71 -7.42 -1.72
C VAL A 44 -13.96 -8.13 -0.60
N LEU A 45 -13.75 -7.48 0.53
CA LEU A 45 -13.07 -8.06 1.68
C LEU A 45 -13.83 -9.30 2.22
N ALA A 46 -15.16 -9.26 2.27
CA ALA A 46 -15.97 -10.40 2.71
C ALA A 46 -15.80 -11.64 1.82
N ARG A 47 -15.55 -11.45 0.53
CA ARG A 47 -15.35 -12.56 -0.41
C ARG A 47 -13.90 -13.03 -0.48
N ARG A 48 -12.93 -12.10 -0.35
CA ARG A 48 -11.51 -12.41 -0.57
C ARG A 48 -10.79 -12.77 0.72
N ALA A 49 -11.27 -12.31 1.87
CA ALA A 49 -10.77 -12.63 3.20
C ALA A 49 -11.93 -13.06 4.12
N PRO A 50 -12.62 -14.19 3.81
CA PRO A 50 -13.79 -14.62 4.57
C PRO A 50 -13.48 -14.99 6.02
N GLU A 51 -12.22 -15.35 6.33
CA GLU A 51 -11.71 -15.63 7.67
C GLU A 51 -11.54 -14.38 8.52
N LEU A 52 -11.50 -13.20 7.89
CA LEU A 52 -11.37 -11.95 8.60
C LEU A 52 -12.65 -11.65 9.38
N GLY A 53 -12.57 -11.63 10.71
CA GLY A 53 -13.70 -11.30 11.57
C GLY A 53 -14.35 -9.97 11.20
N ILE A 54 -15.67 -9.86 11.36
CA ILE A 54 -16.45 -8.69 10.93
C ILE A 54 -15.89 -7.36 11.44
N THR A 55 -15.39 -7.33 12.69
CA THR A 55 -14.83 -6.12 13.28
C THR A 55 -13.57 -5.66 12.54
N LEU A 56 -12.61 -6.56 12.33
CA LEU A 56 -11.35 -6.24 11.65
C LEU A 56 -11.59 -5.92 10.17
N ARG A 57 -12.48 -6.69 9.50
CA ARG A 57 -12.88 -6.41 8.12
C ARG A 57 -13.43 -4.99 7.97
N ARG A 58 -14.29 -4.55 8.89
CA ARG A 58 -14.81 -3.17 8.89
C ARG A 58 -13.70 -2.15 9.14
N GLN A 59 -12.80 -2.38 10.08
CA GLN A 59 -11.67 -1.49 10.35
C GLN A 59 -10.76 -1.32 9.13
N VAL A 60 -10.42 -2.42 8.47
CA VAL A 60 -9.63 -2.41 7.22
C VAL A 60 -10.40 -1.72 6.09
N GLY A 61 -11.69 -2.00 5.94
CA GLY A 61 -12.54 -1.36 4.94
C GLY A 61 -12.64 0.16 5.10
N PHE A 62 -12.82 0.64 6.34
CA PHE A 62 -12.80 2.07 6.64
C PHE A 62 -11.42 2.68 6.38
N ALA A 63 -10.34 1.99 6.76
CA ALA A 63 -8.97 2.44 6.49
C ALA A 63 -8.73 2.64 4.99
N ILE A 64 -9.16 1.70 4.15
CA ILE A 64 -9.06 1.80 2.69
C ILE A 64 -9.89 2.99 2.18
N ALA A 65 -11.17 3.09 2.56
CA ALA A 65 -12.07 4.14 2.06
C ALA A 65 -11.57 5.55 2.40
N GLU A 66 -11.16 5.77 3.66
CA GLU A 66 -10.70 7.09 4.14
C GLU A 66 -9.37 7.48 3.50
N GLU A 67 -8.37 6.59 3.52
CA GLU A 67 -7.03 6.91 3.04
C GLU A 67 -6.96 6.98 1.50
N ALA A 68 -7.69 6.13 0.78
CA ALA A 68 -7.78 6.21 -0.67
C ALA A 68 -8.38 7.54 -1.11
N ARG A 69 -9.51 7.95 -0.49
CA ARG A 69 -10.13 9.25 -0.74
C ARG A 69 -9.17 10.42 -0.43
N ALA A 70 -8.51 10.39 0.72
CA ALA A 70 -7.58 11.43 1.13
C ALA A 70 -6.38 11.55 0.18
N ALA A 71 -5.97 10.45 -0.44
CA ALA A 71 -4.88 10.38 -1.41
C ALA A 71 -5.32 10.60 -2.87
N GLY A 72 -6.63 10.68 -3.15
CA GLY A 72 -7.17 10.77 -4.51
C GLY A 72 -7.03 9.47 -5.31
N PHE A 73 -6.94 8.32 -4.65
CA PHE A 73 -6.92 7.01 -5.29
C PHE A 73 -8.33 6.40 -5.38
N ASP A 74 -8.58 5.67 -6.46
CA ASP A 74 -9.71 4.74 -6.55
C ASP A 74 -9.48 3.62 -5.50
N PRO A 75 -10.44 3.32 -4.60
CA PRO A 75 -10.28 2.27 -3.60
C PRO A 75 -10.07 0.88 -4.22
N LEU A 76 -10.56 0.63 -5.43
CA LEU A 76 -10.29 -0.61 -6.17
C LEU A 76 -8.82 -0.76 -6.56
N LEU A 77 -8.08 0.35 -6.72
CA LEU A 77 -6.63 0.31 -6.91
C LEU A 77 -5.94 -0.22 -5.66
N ILE A 78 -6.38 0.21 -4.47
CA ILE A 78 -5.83 -0.28 -3.20
C ILE A 78 -6.13 -1.77 -3.03
N LEU A 79 -7.36 -2.20 -3.33
CA LEU A 79 -7.72 -3.62 -3.31
C LEU A 79 -6.88 -4.45 -4.30
N ALA A 80 -6.57 -3.90 -5.48
CA ALA A 80 -5.70 -4.56 -6.45
C ALA A 80 -4.24 -4.67 -5.96
N ILE A 81 -3.75 -3.69 -5.21
CA ILE A 81 -2.43 -3.77 -4.57
C ILE A 81 -2.43 -4.86 -3.50
N ILE A 82 -3.44 -4.89 -2.63
CA ILE A 82 -3.59 -5.94 -1.61
C ILE A 82 -3.63 -7.33 -2.26
N ASP A 83 -4.38 -7.46 -3.36
CA ASP A 83 -4.45 -8.71 -4.13
C ASP A 83 -3.08 -9.17 -4.63
N VAL A 84 -2.28 -8.26 -5.21
CA VAL A 84 -0.94 -8.56 -5.71
C VAL A 84 0.04 -8.86 -4.57
N GLU A 85 -0.02 -8.11 -3.46
CA GLU A 85 0.94 -8.21 -2.37
C GLU A 85 0.74 -9.46 -1.50
N SER A 86 -0.50 -9.77 -1.13
CA SER A 86 -0.80 -10.79 -0.14
C SER A 86 -1.90 -11.78 -0.53
N ASP A 87 -2.56 -11.61 -1.68
CA ASP A 87 -3.78 -12.35 -2.02
C ASP A 87 -4.88 -12.24 -0.94
N PHE A 88 -4.90 -11.08 -0.25
CA PHE A 88 -5.76 -10.79 0.91
C PHE A 88 -5.44 -11.61 2.18
N GLU A 89 -4.29 -12.27 2.26
CA GLU A 89 -3.85 -12.92 3.49
C GLU A 89 -3.35 -11.88 4.50
N GLU A 90 -4.02 -11.80 5.67
CA GLU A 90 -3.73 -10.82 6.73
C GLU A 90 -2.35 -11.05 7.36
N ASP A 91 -1.98 -12.29 7.55
CA ASP A 91 -0.76 -12.73 8.21
C ASP A 91 0.38 -13.09 7.23
N ALA A 92 0.21 -12.78 5.93
CA ALA A 92 1.20 -13.05 4.92
C ALA A 92 2.59 -12.49 5.30
N VAL A 93 3.63 -13.32 5.18
CA VAL A 93 5.02 -12.96 5.47
C VAL A 93 5.90 -13.36 4.30
N SER A 94 6.57 -12.38 3.68
CA SER A 94 7.52 -12.66 2.60
C SER A 94 8.88 -13.12 3.11
N ASN A 95 9.68 -13.75 2.24
CA ASN A 95 11.07 -14.12 2.50
C ASN A 95 11.98 -12.93 2.86
N LYS A 96 11.55 -11.70 2.55
CA LYS A 96 12.26 -10.45 2.87
C LYS A 96 11.72 -9.76 4.14
N GLY A 97 10.81 -10.43 4.88
CA GLY A 97 10.22 -9.94 6.12
C GLY A 97 9.17 -8.84 5.94
N ALA A 98 8.60 -8.69 4.75
CA ALA A 98 7.42 -7.86 4.54
C ALA A 98 6.18 -8.60 5.08
N ARG A 99 5.16 -7.85 5.58
CA ARG A 99 4.03 -8.44 6.31
C ARG A 99 2.70 -7.82 5.94
N GLY A 100 1.65 -8.63 6.09
CA GLY A 100 0.24 -8.25 6.04
C GLY A 100 -0.26 -7.86 4.66
N PHE A 101 -1.46 -7.32 4.61
CA PHE A 101 -2.19 -7.01 3.37
C PHE A 101 -1.38 -6.24 2.32
N MET A 102 -0.59 -5.27 2.72
CA MET A 102 0.18 -4.42 1.80
C MET A 102 1.69 -4.72 1.79
N GLN A 103 2.10 -5.85 2.34
CA GLN A 103 3.48 -6.36 2.38
C GLN A 103 4.51 -5.28 2.76
N MET A 104 4.23 -4.56 3.82
CA MET A 104 5.12 -3.53 4.32
C MET A 104 6.17 -4.11 5.28
N LYS A 105 7.41 -3.65 5.17
CA LYS A 105 8.44 -4.01 6.15
C LYS A 105 8.17 -3.34 7.49
N PRO A 106 8.28 -4.04 8.64
CA PRO A 106 8.07 -3.46 9.97
C PRO A 106 8.88 -2.18 10.22
N SER A 107 10.12 -2.12 9.69
CA SER A 107 10.95 -0.92 9.79
C SER A 107 10.37 0.28 9.04
N THR A 108 9.78 0.05 7.86
CA THR A 108 9.13 1.10 7.07
C THR A 108 7.84 1.57 7.75
N LEU A 109 7.01 0.62 8.23
CA LEU A 109 5.80 0.95 8.98
C LEU A 109 6.10 1.78 10.23
N TYR A 110 7.08 1.35 11.03
CA TYR A 110 7.50 2.08 12.21
C TYR A 110 7.99 3.49 11.88
N PHE A 111 8.82 3.64 10.84
CA PHE A 111 9.28 4.95 10.37
C PHE A 111 8.10 5.85 9.96
N LEU A 112 7.13 5.32 9.21
CA LEU A 112 5.93 6.06 8.79
C LEU A 112 5.06 6.45 10.00
N ALA A 113 4.86 5.54 10.96
CA ALA A 113 4.10 5.81 12.17
C ALA A 113 4.71 6.96 12.97
N GLN A 114 6.04 6.95 13.18
CA GLN A 114 6.73 8.04 13.88
C GLN A 114 6.56 9.40 13.18
N ARG A 115 6.56 9.42 11.85
CA ARG A 115 6.36 10.65 11.06
C ARG A 115 4.93 11.18 11.11
N THR A 116 3.95 10.33 11.39
CA THR A 116 2.54 10.74 11.59
C THR A 116 2.23 11.11 13.05
N GLY A 117 3.25 11.19 13.91
CA GLY A 117 3.10 11.52 15.32
C GLY A 117 2.59 10.36 16.19
N LEU A 118 2.46 9.17 15.64
CA LEU A 118 2.05 7.98 16.39
C LEU A 118 3.21 7.48 17.25
N ARG A 119 3.01 7.51 18.58
CA ARG A 119 4.00 7.00 19.55
C ARG A 119 3.71 5.53 19.88
N LEU A 120 3.94 4.66 18.90
CA LEU A 120 3.73 3.23 19.01
C LEU A 120 5.07 2.49 18.86
N SER A 121 5.19 1.36 19.53
CA SER A 121 6.31 0.44 19.33
C SER A 121 6.23 -0.23 17.94
N ARG A 122 7.34 -0.83 17.50
CA ARG A 122 7.36 -1.58 16.23
C ARG A 122 6.37 -2.73 16.22
N GLN A 123 6.16 -3.37 17.38
CA GLN A 123 5.25 -4.49 17.52
C GLN A 123 3.80 -4.03 17.43
N GLU A 124 3.42 -2.96 18.13
CA GLU A 124 2.07 -2.39 18.07
C GLU A 124 1.69 -1.96 16.65
N VAL A 125 2.61 -1.28 15.93
CA VAL A 125 2.37 -0.90 14.53
C VAL A 125 2.22 -2.14 13.65
N ALA A 126 3.02 -3.19 13.85
CA ALA A 126 3.00 -4.38 13.01
C ALA A 126 1.83 -5.31 13.30
N SER A 127 1.19 -5.19 14.47
CA SER A 127 0.06 -6.03 14.90
C SER A 127 -1.33 -5.42 14.63
N ASP A 128 -1.40 -4.23 14.04
CA ASP A 128 -2.66 -3.59 13.65
C ASP A 128 -2.79 -3.57 12.12
N PRO A 129 -3.58 -4.51 11.53
CA PRO A 129 -3.73 -4.61 10.07
C PRO A 129 -4.35 -3.35 9.45
N ALA A 130 -5.31 -2.71 10.11
CA ALA A 130 -5.93 -1.50 9.61
C ALA A 130 -4.94 -0.32 9.60
N LEU A 131 -4.12 -0.18 10.64
CA LEU A 131 -3.03 0.80 10.69
C LEU A 131 -1.98 0.53 9.61
N CYS A 132 -1.59 -0.75 9.42
CA CYS A 132 -0.67 -1.14 8.34
C CYS A 132 -1.19 -0.72 6.97
N VAL A 133 -2.48 -0.93 6.69
CA VAL A 133 -3.13 -0.50 5.45
C VAL A 133 -3.12 1.03 5.32
N ARG A 134 -3.49 1.77 6.37
CA ARG A 134 -3.42 3.24 6.37
C ARG A 134 -2.01 3.75 6.02
N LEU A 135 -0.99 3.23 6.68
CA LEU A 135 0.39 3.62 6.45
C LEU A 135 0.89 3.23 5.05
N GLY A 136 0.48 2.06 4.57
CA GLY A 136 0.80 1.60 3.20
C GLY A 136 0.22 2.51 2.12
N ILE A 137 -1.04 2.93 2.26
CA ILE A 137 -1.70 3.87 1.31
C ILE A 137 -1.02 5.24 1.36
N ARG A 138 -0.70 5.76 2.56
CA ARG A 138 0.04 7.02 2.72
C ARG A 138 1.43 6.94 2.10
N TYR A 139 2.10 5.80 2.24
CA TYR A 139 3.39 5.57 1.58
C TYR A 139 3.27 5.60 0.06
N LEU A 140 2.25 4.94 -0.50
CA LEU A 140 1.98 4.98 -1.94
C LEU A 140 1.67 6.42 -2.41
N SER A 141 0.87 7.18 -1.65
CA SER A 141 0.56 8.58 -1.93
C SER A 141 1.83 9.42 -2.00
N TRP A 142 2.69 9.28 -1.00
CA TRP A 142 3.98 9.97 -1.00
C TRP A 142 4.85 9.59 -2.19
N LEU A 143 4.91 8.30 -2.56
CA LEU A 143 5.63 7.86 -3.74
C LEU A 143 5.03 8.46 -5.02
N SER A 144 3.70 8.52 -5.12
CA SER A 144 3.01 9.12 -6.27
C SER A 144 3.33 10.60 -6.43
N GLU A 145 3.32 11.37 -5.34
CA GLU A 145 3.75 12.76 -5.34
C GLU A 145 5.23 12.91 -5.74
N ARG A 146 6.08 12.04 -5.20
CA ARG A 146 7.54 12.09 -5.39
C ARG A 146 7.98 11.76 -6.80
N PHE A 147 7.30 10.84 -7.47
CA PHE A 147 7.65 10.39 -8.82
C PHE A 147 6.78 11.03 -9.92
N GLY A 148 5.66 11.70 -9.56
CA GLY A 148 4.75 12.36 -10.48
C GLY A 148 4.02 11.41 -11.44
N ASN A 149 4.15 10.09 -11.24
CA ASN A 149 3.58 9.07 -12.10
C ASN A 149 3.27 7.81 -11.29
N LEU A 150 2.05 7.28 -11.43
CA LEU A 150 1.59 6.13 -10.65
C LEU A 150 2.42 4.86 -10.93
N ASP A 151 2.84 4.61 -12.17
CA ASP A 151 3.65 3.43 -12.48
C ASP A 151 5.01 3.48 -11.81
N LEU A 152 5.66 4.64 -11.84
CA LEU A 152 6.93 4.84 -11.14
C LEU A 152 6.75 4.72 -9.63
N ALA A 153 5.62 5.21 -9.09
CA ALA A 153 5.28 5.04 -7.69
C ALA A 153 5.07 3.57 -7.32
N LEU A 154 4.36 2.80 -8.14
CA LEU A 154 4.17 1.36 -7.94
C LEU A 154 5.51 0.60 -8.05
N MET A 155 6.35 0.93 -9.04
CA MET A 155 7.72 0.36 -9.13
C MET A 155 8.51 0.67 -7.85
N ALA A 156 8.43 1.92 -7.36
CA ALA A 156 9.14 2.35 -6.16
C ALA A 156 8.56 1.73 -4.88
N TYR A 157 7.26 1.47 -4.84
CA TYR A 157 6.60 0.74 -3.75
C TYR A 157 7.19 -0.67 -3.61
N ASN A 158 7.26 -1.41 -4.71
CA ASN A 158 7.77 -2.79 -4.72
C ASN A 158 9.30 -2.88 -4.59
N ALA A 159 10.05 -2.10 -5.38
CA ALA A 159 11.50 -2.23 -5.48
C ALA A 159 12.29 -1.26 -4.59
N GLY A 160 11.62 -0.28 -4.00
CA GLY A 160 12.22 0.79 -3.20
C GLY A 160 12.58 2.04 -4.02
N PRO A 161 12.33 3.25 -3.47
CA PRO A 161 12.46 4.51 -4.20
C PRO A 161 13.90 4.84 -4.64
N ALA A 162 14.92 4.43 -3.88
CA ALA A 162 16.32 4.64 -4.25
C ALA A 162 16.69 3.85 -5.51
N ARG A 163 16.25 2.59 -5.58
CA ARG A 163 16.52 1.70 -6.71
C ARG A 163 15.85 2.19 -7.99
N ILE A 164 14.61 2.70 -7.88
CA ILE A 164 13.91 3.26 -9.04
C ILE A 164 14.57 4.54 -9.53
N ARG A 165 15.00 5.45 -8.64
CA ARG A 165 15.77 6.64 -9.05
C ARG A 165 17.07 6.28 -9.77
N GLN A 166 17.77 5.24 -9.30
CA GLN A 166 18.97 4.75 -9.99
C GLN A 166 18.64 4.20 -11.38
N ALA A 167 17.59 3.38 -11.49
CA ALA A 167 17.14 2.81 -12.77
C ALA A 167 16.69 3.88 -13.76
N MET A 168 16.03 4.95 -13.29
CA MET A 168 15.67 6.11 -14.13
C MET A 168 16.90 6.77 -14.74
N ARG A 169 17.96 7.00 -13.94
CA ARG A 169 19.20 7.60 -14.45
C ARG A 169 19.92 6.70 -15.45
N ALA A 170 19.81 5.38 -15.28
CA ALA A 170 20.45 4.38 -16.13
C ALA A 170 19.60 3.99 -17.36
N GLY A 171 18.37 4.50 -17.51
CA GLY A 171 17.44 4.07 -18.55
C GLY A 171 17.00 2.61 -18.45
N ALA A 172 17.05 2.01 -17.25
CA ALA A 172 16.85 0.57 -17.00
C ALA A 172 15.55 0.28 -16.22
N LEU A 173 14.45 0.96 -16.56
CA LEU A 173 13.16 0.78 -15.87
C LEU A 173 12.40 -0.49 -16.29
N ASP A 174 12.72 -1.09 -17.43
CA ASP A 174 11.94 -2.19 -18.00
C ASP A 174 11.85 -3.41 -17.07
N VAL A 175 12.89 -3.70 -16.32
CA VAL A 175 12.93 -4.80 -15.35
C VAL A 175 11.95 -4.64 -14.18
N PHE A 176 11.40 -3.43 -13.98
CA PHE A 176 10.45 -3.13 -12.90
C PHE A 176 8.99 -3.05 -13.37
N ARG A 177 8.72 -3.16 -14.68
CA ARG A 177 7.37 -2.98 -15.26
C ARG A 177 6.38 -4.08 -14.87
N ARG A 178 6.87 -5.24 -14.43
CA ARG A 178 6.01 -6.38 -14.07
C ARG A 178 5.01 -6.04 -12.97
N TYR A 179 5.48 -5.43 -11.88
CA TYR A 179 4.61 -5.12 -10.74
C TYR A 179 3.46 -4.15 -11.09
N PRO A 180 3.68 -2.98 -11.70
CA PRO A 180 2.58 -2.13 -12.16
C PRO A 180 1.62 -2.84 -13.12
N ALA A 181 2.12 -3.74 -13.97
CA ALA A 181 1.28 -4.49 -14.91
C ALA A 181 0.32 -5.45 -14.18
N LEU A 182 0.79 -6.14 -13.11
CA LEU A 182 -0.04 -7.00 -12.27
C LEU A 182 -1.11 -6.18 -11.55
N VAL A 183 -0.74 -5.08 -10.88
CA VAL A 183 -1.69 -4.20 -10.20
C VAL A 183 -2.76 -3.68 -11.16
N ARG A 184 -2.37 -3.22 -12.35
CA ARG A 184 -3.34 -2.75 -13.37
C ARG A 184 -4.25 -3.86 -13.89
N ARG A 185 -3.75 -5.09 -14.03
CA ARG A 185 -4.57 -6.25 -14.41
C ARG A 185 -5.67 -6.47 -13.39
N ASP A 186 -5.30 -6.51 -12.09
CA ASP A 186 -6.24 -6.80 -11.03
C ASP A 186 -7.19 -5.62 -10.78
N PHE A 187 -6.71 -4.39 -10.92
CA PHE A 187 -7.57 -3.21 -10.88
C PHE A 187 -8.64 -3.22 -11.98
N ARG A 188 -8.28 -3.57 -13.24
CA ARG A 188 -9.28 -3.71 -14.31
C ARG A 188 -10.27 -4.83 -14.01
N ARG A 189 -9.82 -5.95 -13.44
CA ARG A 189 -10.65 -7.07 -13.04
C ARG A 189 -11.66 -6.68 -11.96
N PHE A 190 -11.24 -5.95 -10.93
CA PHE A 190 -12.15 -5.43 -9.91
C PHE A 190 -13.17 -4.47 -10.50
N ARG A 191 -12.76 -3.55 -11.34
CA ARG A 191 -13.69 -2.61 -12.00
C ARG A 191 -14.72 -3.32 -12.88
N ALA A 192 -14.32 -4.33 -13.63
CA ALA A 192 -15.24 -5.13 -14.46
C ALA A 192 -16.21 -5.94 -13.61
N GLY A 193 -15.75 -6.55 -12.51
CA GLY A 193 -16.58 -7.33 -11.60
C GLY A 193 -17.63 -6.50 -10.87
N VAL A 194 -17.33 -5.26 -10.53
CA VAL A 194 -18.29 -4.31 -9.94
C VAL A 194 -19.44 -3.99 -10.89
N GLY A 195 -19.16 -3.90 -12.21
CA GLY A 195 -20.18 -3.58 -13.22
C GLY A 195 -21.08 -4.75 -13.62
N LEU A 196 -20.68 -6.00 -13.39
CA LEU A 196 -21.32 -7.18 -13.96
C LEU A 196 -21.89 -8.17 -12.93
N GLY A 197 -21.71 -7.92 -11.62
CA GLY A 197 -22.09 -8.90 -10.57
C GLY A 197 -21.35 -10.25 -10.70
N GLY A 198 -20.28 -10.28 -11.48
CA GLY A 198 -19.61 -11.49 -11.93
C GLY A 198 -18.67 -12.13 -10.89
N ASP A 199 -18.38 -13.38 -11.12
CA ASP A 199 -17.62 -14.33 -10.28
C ASP A 199 -16.09 -14.09 -10.32
N TRP A 200 -15.67 -12.82 -10.34
CA TRP A 200 -14.24 -12.42 -10.37
C TRP A 200 -13.46 -12.87 -9.11
N ALA A 201 -14.20 -13.22 -8.03
CA ALA A 201 -13.62 -13.71 -6.78
C ALA A 201 -13.01 -15.11 -6.89
N LEU A 202 -13.43 -15.92 -7.89
CA LEU A 202 -13.01 -17.32 -8.07
C LEU A 202 -11.77 -17.50 -8.96
N ALA A 203 -11.22 -16.44 -9.52
CA ALA A 203 -9.97 -16.54 -10.28
C ALA A 203 -8.81 -16.85 -9.32
N ARG A 204 -8.45 -18.14 -9.26
CA ARG A 204 -7.41 -18.73 -8.42
C ARG A 204 -6.05 -18.05 -8.54
N ARG A 205 -5.20 -18.26 -7.49
CA ARG A 205 -3.78 -17.90 -7.45
C ARG A 205 -3.12 -18.05 -8.82
N ASP A 206 -2.57 -16.96 -9.30
CA ASP A 206 -1.72 -16.96 -10.48
C ASP A 206 -0.30 -17.37 -10.02
N PRO A 207 0.23 -18.54 -10.48
CA PRO A 207 1.56 -19.00 -10.09
C PRO A 207 2.68 -17.99 -10.44
N ALA A 208 2.38 -16.98 -11.27
CA ALA A 208 3.29 -15.88 -11.54
C ALA A 208 3.50 -14.93 -10.35
N ARG A 209 2.69 -15.00 -9.28
CA ARG A 209 2.85 -14.18 -8.07
C ARG A 209 3.99 -14.65 -7.17
N ASP A 210 4.23 -15.96 -7.10
CA ASP A 210 5.22 -16.55 -6.20
C ASP A 210 6.68 -16.21 -6.55
N ALA A 211 6.91 -15.50 -7.66
CA ALA A 211 8.22 -15.11 -8.17
C ALA A 211 8.57 -13.61 -7.94
N LEU A 212 7.80 -12.87 -7.10
CA LEU A 212 8.12 -11.49 -6.69
C LEU A 212 8.90 -11.48 -5.37
#